data_e9675d8e8497a79a2ca903a1cff4301c
#
_entry.id   e9675d8e8497a79a2ca903a1cff4301c
#
_cell.length_a   1.000
_cell.length_b   1.000
_cell.length_c   1.000
_cell.angle_alpha   90.00
_cell.angle_beta   90.00
_cell.angle_gamma   90.00
#
_symmetry.space_group_name_H-M   'P 1'
#
loop_
_entity.id
_entity.type
_entity.pdbx_description
1 polymer ?
#
loop_
_entity_poly.entity_id
_entity_poly.type
_entity_poly.pdbx_seq_one_letter_code
_entity_poly.pdbx_strand_id
1 'polypeptide(L)'
;MRTLFTSESVTEGHPDKICDQISDGILDALLAADPNSRCACETTAEPGAVHIMGEITTEAHVDYIEIARRIIREIGYTKPEYGFDAETCNITCSLHTQSADIARGVDQALEAKEALERDELGAGDQGMMFGFACDETPELMPLPITLAHRITRRLAEMRKSGGLGYLRPDGKAQVTVEYENGRPVRVNTVVLSTQHDEDADADTLRRDMIEKVIRPCIPAEMLDGETRYFINPTGRFVLGGPAADTGLTGRKIIVDTYGGYARHGGGAFSGKDATKVDRSAAYMARNIARTIVEAGAARRCEIQLSYAIGVARPVSIYVDTAGTNVLPEAEIFRWIERSYDLRPAGIIQALGLRAPVFGKTAAYGHFGRTDAAFAWEKADPAALAELKAMVAAAK
;
A
#
# COMPACT_ATOMS: atom_id res chain seq x y z
N MET A 1 11.16 -23.51 17.40
CA MET A 1 11.56 -23.77 16.02
C MET A 1 12.04 -22.44 15.44
N ARG A 2 13.22 -22.39 14.79
CA ARG A 2 13.71 -21.20 14.09
C ARG A 2 13.27 -21.22 12.63
N THR A 3 12.79 -20.10 12.14
CA THR A 3 12.34 -19.92 10.75
C THR A 3 12.82 -18.57 10.22
N LEU A 4 12.98 -18.46 8.91
CA LEU A 4 13.31 -17.20 8.23
C LEU A 4 12.10 -16.72 7.43
N PHE A 5 11.79 -15.43 7.52
CA PHE A 5 10.79 -14.80 6.67
C PHE A 5 11.34 -13.53 6.01
N THR A 6 11.00 -13.34 4.76
CA THR A 6 11.55 -12.25 3.94
C THR A 6 10.44 -11.42 3.32
N SER A 7 10.60 -10.10 3.38
CA SER A 7 9.78 -9.15 2.63
C SER A 7 10.65 -8.19 1.84
N GLU A 8 10.10 -7.61 0.78
CA GLU A 8 10.77 -6.59 -0.02
C GLU A 8 9.94 -5.32 -0.13
N SER A 9 10.61 -4.22 -0.41
CA SER A 9 10.04 -2.93 -0.76
C SER A 9 10.86 -2.26 -1.84
N VAL A 10 10.25 -1.27 -2.51
CA VAL A 10 10.89 -0.49 -3.56
C VAL A 10 10.77 1.01 -3.28
N THR A 11 11.66 1.80 -3.85
CA THR A 11 11.59 3.27 -3.75
C THR A 11 10.47 3.85 -4.61
N GLU A 12 10.14 5.11 -4.36
CA GLU A 12 9.22 5.89 -5.20
C GLU A 12 9.64 5.98 -6.68
N GLY A 13 10.94 5.80 -6.97
CA GLY A 13 11.50 5.85 -8.33
C GLY A 13 11.50 4.52 -9.06
N HIS A 14 11.01 3.43 -8.44
CA HIS A 14 10.82 2.16 -9.16
C HIS A 14 9.73 2.32 -10.23
N PRO A 15 9.89 1.72 -11.44
CA PRO A 15 8.96 1.91 -12.56
C PRO A 15 7.49 1.70 -12.20
N ASP A 16 7.15 0.59 -11.52
CA ASP A 16 5.77 0.32 -11.11
C ASP A 16 5.25 1.38 -10.11
N LYS A 17 6.12 1.87 -9.20
CA LYS A 17 5.71 2.88 -8.22
C LYS A 17 5.59 4.28 -8.80
N ILE A 18 6.29 4.60 -9.87
CA ILE A 18 6.03 5.80 -10.66
C ILE A 18 4.59 5.75 -11.22
N CYS A 19 4.20 4.62 -11.79
CA CYS A 19 2.87 4.42 -12.35
C CYS A 19 1.78 4.52 -11.27
N ASP A 20 1.98 3.89 -10.11
CA ASP A 20 1.06 3.99 -8.97
C ASP A 20 0.90 5.45 -8.50
N GLN A 21 2.00 6.19 -8.39
CA GLN A 21 1.96 7.60 -7.96
C GLN A 21 1.26 8.51 -8.99
N ILE A 22 1.44 8.26 -10.29
CA ILE A 22 0.73 9.02 -11.33
C ILE A 22 -0.77 8.72 -11.26
N SER A 23 -1.16 7.45 -11.20
CA SER A 23 -2.56 7.04 -11.13
C SER A 23 -3.26 7.58 -9.88
N ASP A 24 -2.64 7.51 -8.70
CA ASP A 24 -3.20 8.07 -7.47
C ASP A 24 -3.13 9.61 -7.42
N GLY A 25 -2.13 10.23 -8.03
CA GLY A 25 -2.07 11.68 -8.15
C GLY A 25 -3.17 12.25 -9.04
N ILE A 26 -3.55 11.54 -10.09
CA ILE A 26 -4.71 11.85 -10.93
C ILE A 26 -6.00 11.69 -10.11
N LEU A 27 -6.17 10.58 -9.40
CA LEU A 27 -7.32 10.36 -8.53
C LEU A 27 -7.48 11.47 -7.49
N ASP A 28 -6.41 11.85 -6.80
CA ASP A 28 -6.46 12.92 -5.79
C ASP A 28 -6.83 14.26 -6.40
N ALA A 29 -6.33 14.59 -7.60
CA ALA A 29 -6.69 15.82 -8.29
C ALA A 29 -8.18 15.86 -8.68
N LEU A 30 -8.73 14.72 -9.12
CA LEU A 30 -10.14 14.58 -9.42
C LEU A 30 -10.99 14.75 -8.16
N LEU A 31 -10.69 14.03 -7.08
CA LEU A 31 -11.43 14.08 -5.82
C LEU A 31 -11.38 15.45 -5.15
N ALA A 32 -10.29 16.18 -5.32
CA ALA A 32 -10.19 17.54 -4.81
C ALA A 32 -11.17 18.52 -5.48
N ALA A 33 -11.50 18.30 -6.76
CA ALA A 33 -12.41 19.13 -7.53
C ALA A 33 -13.85 18.57 -7.56
N ASP A 34 -14.00 17.25 -7.59
CA ASP A 34 -15.27 16.51 -7.57
C ASP A 34 -15.17 15.28 -6.68
N PRO A 35 -15.61 15.34 -5.40
CA PRO A 35 -15.58 14.20 -4.47
C PRO A 35 -16.40 12.98 -4.91
N ASN A 36 -17.24 13.10 -5.93
CA ASN A 36 -18.03 12.01 -6.49
C ASN A 36 -17.39 11.37 -7.72
N SER A 37 -16.21 11.79 -8.11
CA SER A 37 -15.47 11.22 -9.25
C SER A 37 -15.35 9.70 -9.15
N ARG A 38 -15.61 9.03 -10.26
CA ARG A 38 -15.35 7.60 -10.46
C ARG A 38 -14.09 7.48 -11.28
N CYS A 39 -13.13 6.73 -10.78
CA CYS A 39 -11.81 6.59 -11.38
C CYS A 39 -11.34 5.14 -11.33
N ALA A 40 -10.92 4.63 -12.47
CA ALA A 40 -10.14 3.43 -12.64
C ALA A 40 -9.02 3.81 -13.63
N CYS A 41 -7.95 4.43 -13.11
CA CYS A 41 -6.85 4.98 -13.89
C CYS A 41 -5.64 4.07 -13.77
N GLU A 42 -5.13 3.61 -14.89
CA GLU A 42 -3.92 2.83 -15.00
C GLU A 42 -2.86 3.61 -15.79
N THR A 43 -1.61 3.41 -15.42
CA THR A 43 -0.45 4.06 -16.06
C THR A 43 0.59 3.01 -16.40
N THR A 44 1.18 3.12 -17.57
CA THR A 44 2.42 2.41 -17.94
C THR A 44 3.55 3.40 -18.12
N ALA A 45 4.78 2.98 -17.79
CA ALA A 45 5.98 3.74 -18.02
C ALA A 45 7.04 2.84 -18.64
N GLU A 46 7.70 3.33 -19.69
CA GLU A 46 8.74 2.63 -20.46
C GLU A 46 9.84 3.61 -20.86
N PRO A 47 10.94 3.18 -21.54
CA PRO A 47 12.00 4.10 -21.95
C PRO A 47 11.46 5.31 -22.73
N GLY A 48 11.58 6.50 -22.13
CA GLY A 48 11.17 7.77 -22.74
C GLY A 48 9.66 7.97 -22.92
N ALA A 49 8.79 7.11 -22.36
CA ALA A 49 7.34 7.26 -22.54
C ALA A 49 6.53 6.90 -21.30
N VAL A 50 5.35 7.53 -21.17
CA VAL A 50 4.29 7.22 -20.19
C VAL A 50 2.95 7.19 -20.94
N HIS A 51 2.13 6.18 -20.65
CA HIS A 51 0.77 6.11 -21.15
C HIS A 51 -0.22 6.00 -20.01
N ILE A 52 -1.20 6.92 -19.98
CA ILE A 52 -2.30 6.97 -19.00
C ILE A 52 -3.55 6.46 -19.68
N MET A 53 -4.23 5.48 -19.10
CA MET A 53 -5.42 4.85 -19.68
C MET A 53 -6.46 4.51 -18.59
N GLY A 54 -7.66 4.18 -19.02
CA GLY A 54 -8.72 3.70 -18.12
C GLY A 54 -10.01 4.49 -18.21
N GLU A 55 -10.85 4.34 -17.19
CA GLU A 55 -12.19 4.91 -17.13
C GLU A 55 -12.29 5.98 -16.05
N ILE A 56 -12.77 7.17 -16.44
CA ILE A 56 -13.02 8.29 -15.53
C ILE A 56 -14.38 8.90 -15.84
N THR A 57 -15.22 9.01 -14.80
CA THR A 57 -16.49 9.75 -14.84
C THR A 57 -16.42 10.82 -13.76
N THR A 58 -16.42 12.09 -14.17
CA THR A 58 -16.22 13.24 -13.28
C THR A 58 -16.76 14.52 -13.91
N GLU A 59 -17.10 15.49 -13.06
CA GLU A 59 -17.33 16.89 -13.46
C GLU A 59 -16.06 17.75 -13.38
N ALA A 60 -14.96 17.19 -12.83
CA ALA A 60 -13.69 17.89 -12.70
C ALA A 60 -12.95 18.00 -14.05
N HIS A 61 -12.22 19.10 -14.20
CA HIS A 61 -11.29 19.32 -15.31
C HIS A 61 -9.88 19.43 -14.77
N VAL A 62 -9.03 18.46 -15.08
CA VAL A 62 -7.63 18.41 -14.65
C VAL A 62 -6.70 18.14 -15.83
N ASP A 63 -5.48 18.65 -15.76
CA ASP A 63 -4.44 18.35 -16.74
C ASP A 63 -3.68 17.08 -16.33
N TYR A 64 -4.07 15.96 -16.89
CA TYR A 64 -3.47 14.64 -16.62
C TYR A 64 -1.99 14.59 -16.96
N ILE A 65 -1.57 15.26 -18.04
CA ILE A 65 -0.19 15.28 -18.50
C ILE A 65 0.68 16.07 -17.53
N GLU A 66 0.23 17.25 -17.10
CA GLU A 66 0.99 18.07 -16.14
C GLU A 66 1.05 17.41 -14.77
N ILE A 67 -0.01 16.71 -14.32
CA ILE A 67 0.04 15.91 -13.09
C ILE A 67 1.14 14.84 -13.17
N ALA A 68 1.20 14.11 -14.28
CA ALA A 68 2.21 13.07 -14.47
C ALA A 68 3.63 13.67 -14.51
N ARG A 69 3.86 14.77 -15.27
CA ARG A 69 5.16 15.46 -15.31
C ARG A 69 5.60 15.96 -13.94
N ARG A 70 4.70 16.57 -13.19
CA ARG A 70 4.98 17.05 -11.84
C ARG A 70 5.42 15.90 -10.93
N ILE A 71 4.72 14.77 -10.94
CA ILE A 71 5.05 13.60 -10.14
C ILE A 71 6.41 13.02 -10.52
N ILE A 72 6.70 12.85 -11.81
CA ILE A 72 7.99 12.36 -12.30
C ILE A 72 9.13 13.28 -11.84
N ARG A 73 8.91 14.61 -11.88
CA ARG A 73 9.85 15.61 -11.40
C ARG A 73 10.06 15.54 -9.89
N GLU A 74 8.99 15.42 -9.09
CA GLU A 74 9.03 15.29 -7.63
C GLU A 74 9.74 14.02 -7.18
N ILE A 75 9.59 12.92 -7.91
CA ILE A 75 10.34 11.67 -7.70
C ILE A 75 11.85 11.89 -7.91
N GLY A 76 12.23 12.75 -8.87
CA GLY A 76 13.61 13.11 -9.12
C GLY A 76 14.17 12.65 -10.48
N TYR A 77 13.31 12.26 -11.41
CA TYR A 77 13.68 12.04 -12.80
C TYR A 77 13.67 13.38 -13.53
N THR A 78 14.77 14.11 -13.39
CA THR A 78 14.91 15.51 -13.84
C THR A 78 16.06 15.71 -14.83
N LYS A 79 16.72 14.61 -15.23
CA LYS A 79 17.91 14.67 -16.08
C LYS A 79 17.78 13.71 -17.26
N PRO A 80 17.95 14.18 -18.50
CA PRO A 80 17.86 13.36 -19.72
C PRO A 80 18.83 12.16 -19.72
N GLU A 81 20.00 12.29 -19.09
CA GLU A 81 21.00 11.22 -18.97
C GLU A 81 20.51 10.01 -18.15
N TYR A 82 19.40 10.12 -17.44
CA TYR A 82 18.75 8.96 -16.79
C TYR A 82 17.99 8.07 -17.77
N GLY A 83 17.84 8.53 -19.06
CA GLY A 83 17.08 7.83 -20.10
C GLY A 83 15.56 7.91 -19.92
N PHE A 84 15.12 8.62 -18.89
CA PHE A 84 13.72 8.92 -18.57
C PHE A 84 13.70 10.18 -17.69
N ASP A 85 12.97 11.22 -18.09
CA ASP A 85 12.85 12.46 -17.32
C ASP A 85 11.51 13.18 -17.56
N ALA A 86 11.16 14.06 -16.64
CA ALA A 86 9.87 14.75 -16.61
C ALA A 86 9.64 15.70 -17.80
N GLU A 87 10.69 16.25 -18.41
CA GLU A 87 10.56 17.27 -19.45
C GLU A 87 10.49 16.65 -20.86
N THR A 88 11.27 15.59 -21.11
CA THR A 88 11.44 15.02 -22.44
C THR A 88 10.65 13.75 -22.70
N CYS A 89 10.16 13.03 -21.65
CA CYS A 89 9.36 11.84 -21.86
C CYS A 89 8.05 12.17 -22.60
N ASN A 90 7.68 11.29 -23.53
CA ASN A 90 6.40 11.39 -24.23
C ASN A 90 5.28 10.91 -23.30
N ILE A 91 4.28 11.76 -23.00
CA ILE A 91 3.12 11.38 -22.19
C ILE A 91 1.88 11.38 -23.08
N THR A 92 1.22 10.23 -23.15
CA THR A 92 -0.03 10.04 -23.89
C THR A 92 -1.17 9.64 -22.95
N CYS A 93 -2.40 9.95 -23.34
CA CYS A 93 -3.57 9.74 -22.54
C CYS A 93 -4.71 9.15 -23.38
N SER A 94 -5.29 8.03 -22.90
CA SER A 94 -6.44 7.34 -23.51
C SER A 94 -7.48 7.04 -22.42
N LEU A 95 -8.18 8.09 -21.97
CA LEU A 95 -9.22 7.99 -20.95
C LEU A 95 -10.59 8.09 -21.58
N HIS A 96 -11.56 7.31 -21.09
CA HIS A 96 -12.94 7.32 -21.53
C HIS A 96 -13.89 7.20 -20.32
N THR A 97 -15.19 7.38 -20.55
CA THR A 97 -16.19 7.25 -19.50
C THR A 97 -16.52 5.79 -19.23
N GLN A 98 -16.86 5.46 -17.98
CA GLN A 98 -17.25 4.12 -17.57
C GLN A 98 -18.45 3.61 -18.39
N SER A 99 -18.49 2.29 -18.66
CA SER A 99 -19.61 1.62 -19.31
C SER A 99 -20.93 1.85 -18.56
N ALA A 100 -22.00 2.21 -19.30
CA ALA A 100 -23.33 2.42 -18.74
C ALA A 100 -23.93 1.17 -18.07
N ASP A 101 -23.53 -0.04 -18.53
CA ASP A 101 -24.02 -1.29 -17.95
C ASP A 101 -23.39 -1.56 -16.57
N ILE A 102 -22.12 -1.26 -16.41
CA ILE A 102 -21.43 -1.33 -15.11
C ILE A 102 -21.98 -0.29 -14.16
N ALA A 103 -22.16 0.96 -14.61
CA ALA A 103 -22.70 2.04 -13.80
C ALA A 103 -24.08 1.68 -13.21
N ARG A 104 -24.99 1.11 -13.99
CA ARG A 104 -26.33 0.68 -13.51
C ARG A 104 -26.26 -0.37 -12.39
N GLY A 105 -25.27 -1.26 -12.42
CA GLY A 105 -25.09 -2.30 -11.38
C GLY A 105 -24.54 -1.73 -10.08
N VAL A 106 -23.68 -0.72 -10.19
CA VAL A 106 -22.93 -0.16 -9.07
C VAL A 106 -23.66 1.01 -8.41
N ASP A 107 -24.29 1.88 -9.20
CA ASP A 107 -24.96 3.08 -8.71
C ASP A 107 -26.25 2.79 -7.93
N GLN A 108 -26.82 1.60 -8.11
CA GLN A 108 -27.99 1.15 -7.35
C GLN A 108 -27.84 -0.34 -6.99
N ALA A 109 -27.63 -0.62 -5.72
CA ALA A 109 -27.48 -1.98 -5.20
C ALA A 109 -28.72 -2.85 -5.45
N LEU A 110 -28.53 -4.16 -5.50
CA LEU A 110 -29.60 -5.14 -5.67
C LEU A 110 -30.64 -5.02 -4.55
N GLU A 111 -30.22 -4.83 -3.33
CA GLU A 111 -31.06 -4.65 -2.14
C GLU A 111 -31.97 -3.42 -2.24
N ALA A 112 -31.46 -2.32 -2.82
CA ALA A 112 -32.26 -1.12 -3.07
C ALA A 112 -33.29 -1.34 -4.20
N LYS A 113 -32.96 -2.13 -5.26
CA LYS A 113 -33.86 -2.48 -6.34
C LYS A 113 -35.00 -3.38 -5.87
N GLU A 114 -34.73 -4.25 -4.91
CA GLU A 114 -35.72 -5.15 -4.31
C GLU A 114 -36.50 -4.49 -3.16
N ALA A 115 -36.26 -3.19 -2.89
CA ALA A 115 -36.86 -2.42 -1.79
C ALA A 115 -36.61 -3.02 -0.40
N LEU A 116 -35.59 -3.83 -0.26
CA LEU A 116 -35.22 -4.47 1.01
C LEU A 116 -34.46 -3.52 1.94
N GLU A 117 -33.65 -2.62 1.36
CA GLU A 117 -32.89 -1.61 2.09
C GLU A 117 -32.72 -0.34 1.23
N ARG A 118 -32.46 0.81 1.89
CA ARG A 118 -32.23 2.09 1.20
C ARG A 118 -30.77 2.30 0.78
N ASP A 119 -30.07 1.23 0.39
CA ASP A 119 -28.70 1.34 -0.05
C ASP A 119 -28.65 1.76 -1.53
N GLU A 120 -27.99 2.87 -1.78
CA GLU A 120 -27.88 3.44 -3.14
C GLU A 120 -26.66 2.88 -3.90
N LEU A 121 -25.65 2.33 -3.18
CA LEU A 121 -24.39 1.92 -3.77
C LEU A 121 -24.10 0.42 -3.55
N GLY A 122 -24.06 -0.34 -4.65
CA GLY A 122 -23.55 -1.71 -4.66
C GLY A 122 -22.02 -1.78 -4.76
N ALA A 123 -21.45 -2.96 -4.50
CA ALA A 123 -20.01 -3.16 -4.70
C ALA A 123 -19.63 -2.97 -6.17
N GLY A 124 -18.55 -2.24 -6.41
CA GLY A 124 -18.07 -1.90 -7.76
C GLY A 124 -17.56 -3.10 -8.57
N ASP A 125 -17.22 -4.19 -7.89
CA ASP A 125 -16.80 -5.45 -8.49
C ASP A 125 -17.06 -6.60 -7.51
N GLN A 126 -16.94 -7.84 -8.00
CA GLN A 126 -16.77 -9.02 -7.17
C GLN A 126 -15.33 -9.11 -6.69
N GLY A 127 -15.09 -9.80 -5.56
CA GLY A 127 -13.73 -10.06 -5.12
C GLY A 127 -13.63 -10.44 -3.65
N MET A 128 -12.40 -10.71 -3.24
CA MET A 128 -12.03 -10.96 -1.85
C MET A 128 -10.90 -10.02 -1.45
N MET A 129 -11.03 -9.38 -0.30
CA MET A 129 -10.08 -8.40 0.20
C MET A 129 -9.60 -8.84 1.58
N PHE A 130 -8.31 -8.59 1.85
CA PHE A 130 -7.69 -9.00 3.10
C PHE A 130 -7.16 -7.81 3.88
N GLY A 131 -7.36 -7.86 5.19
CA GLY A 131 -6.70 -7.01 6.16
C GLY A 131 -5.92 -7.84 7.16
N PHE A 132 -4.83 -7.28 7.68
CA PHE A 132 -3.98 -7.98 8.62
C PHE A 132 -3.39 -7.02 9.66
N ALA A 133 -3.14 -7.53 10.85
CA ALA A 133 -2.35 -6.87 11.89
C ALA A 133 -1.65 -7.90 12.79
N CYS A 134 -0.50 -7.52 13.34
CA CYS A 134 0.21 -8.30 14.35
C CYS A 134 0.98 -7.39 15.32
N ASP A 135 1.37 -7.93 16.46
CA ASP A 135 2.04 -7.21 17.55
C ASP A 135 3.58 -7.17 17.42
N GLU A 136 4.10 -7.22 16.18
CA GLU A 136 5.56 -7.24 15.95
C GLU A 136 6.18 -5.84 15.92
N THR A 137 5.41 -4.83 15.58
CA THR A 137 5.84 -3.41 15.52
C THR A 137 4.82 -2.49 16.15
N PRO A 138 5.19 -1.28 16.56
CA PRO A 138 4.23 -0.27 17.07
C PRO A 138 3.11 0.07 16.08
N GLU A 139 3.39 -0.04 14.78
CA GLU A 139 2.43 0.16 13.71
C GLU A 139 1.45 -1.02 13.54
N LEU A 140 1.62 -2.07 14.33
CA LEU A 140 0.89 -3.34 14.24
C LEU A 140 1.02 -3.99 12.85
N MET A 141 2.23 -4.00 12.33
CA MET A 141 2.63 -4.55 11.03
C MET A 141 3.69 -5.65 11.19
N PRO A 142 3.81 -6.56 10.21
CA PRO A 142 4.92 -7.50 10.17
C PRO A 142 6.27 -6.79 10.07
N LEU A 143 7.23 -7.22 10.87
CA LEU A 143 8.53 -6.57 10.97
C LEU A 143 9.32 -6.54 9.65
N PRO A 144 9.37 -7.62 8.83
CA PRO A 144 10.18 -7.62 7.61
C PRO A 144 9.76 -6.54 6.61
N ILE A 145 8.45 -6.38 6.34
CA ILE A 145 7.96 -5.35 5.42
C ILE A 145 8.13 -3.94 5.99
N THR A 146 7.95 -3.79 7.31
CA THR A 146 8.17 -2.50 7.97
C THR A 146 9.62 -2.04 7.83
N LEU A 147 10.58 -2.93 8.05
CA LEU A 147 12.00 -2.61 7.88
C LEU A 147 12.35 -2.35 6.41
N ALA A 148 11.81 -3.12 5.47
CA ALA A 148 12.03 -2.91 4.05
C ALA A 148 11.52 -1.52 3.60
N HIS A 149 10.33 -1.11 4.05
CA HIS A 149 9.79 0.24 3.78
C HIS A 149 10.64 1.35 4.41
N ARG A 150 11.09 1.19 5.65
CA ARG A 150 11.96 2.16 6.31
C ARG A 150 13.26 2.36 5.54
N ILE A 151 13.88 1.28 5.07
CA ILE A 151 15.14 1.33 4.30
C ILE A 151 14.93 2.03 2.95
N THR A 152 13.90 1.68 2.19
CA THR A 152 13.64 2.31 0.88
C THR A 152 13.25 3.77 1.02
N ARG A 153 12.49 4.13 2.04
CA ARG A 153 12.17 5.53 2.36
C ARG A 153 13.42 6.30 2.75
N ARG A 154 14.25 5.76 3.64
CA ARG A 154 15.51 6.38 4.03
C ARG A 154 16.46 6.60 2.87
N LEU A 155 16.51 5.66 1.93
CA LEU A 155 17.29 5.78 0.70
C LEU A 155 16.85 7.01 -0.12
N ALA A 156 15.54 7.19 -0.33
CA ALA A 156 14.99 8.34 -1.02
C ALA A 156 15.23 9.66 -0.26
N GLU A 157 15.10 9.67 1.07
CA GLU A 157 15.42 10.82 1.92
C GLU A 157 16.89 11.25 1.77
N MET A 158 17.83 10.30 1.82
CA MET A 158 19.26 10.59 1.67
C MET A 158 19.60 11.15 0.29
N ARG A 159 18.91 10.68 -0.75
CA ARG A 159 19.02 11.22 -2.10
C ARG A 159 18.48 12.65 -2.19
N LYS A 160 17.22 12.86 -1.75
CA LYS A 160 16.52 14.15 -1.87
C LYS A 160 17.12 15.25 -0.99
N SER A 161 17.65 14.91 0.16
CA SER A 161 18.33 15.87 1.06
C SER A 161 19.75 16.25 0.58
N GLY A 162 20.29 15.59 -0.45
CA GLY A 162 21.67 15.76 -0.88
C GLY A 162 22.70 15.09 0.02
N GLY A 163 22.28 14.31 1.02
CA GLY A 163 23.18 13.60 1.93
C GLY A 163 24.01 12.51 1.23
N LEU A 164 23.52 11.97 0.11
CA LEU A 164 24.20 11.05 -0.79
C LEU A 164 23.89 11.46 -2.24
N GLY A 165 24.58 12.47 -2.75
CA GLY A 165 24.28 13.12 -4.03
C GLY A 165 24.47 12.26 -5.28
N TYR A 166 25.17 11.12 -5.16
CA TYR A 166 25.37 10.16 -6.25
C TYR A 166 24.22 9.15 -6.41
N LEU A 167 23.20 9.18 -5.53
CA LEU A 167 22.04 8.28 -5.64
C LEU A 167 21.06 8.78 -6.70
N ARG A 168 20.52 7.82 -7.46
CA ARG A 168 19.43 8.03 -8.41
C ARG A 168 18.11 7.45 -7.88
N PRO A 169 16.95 7.73 -8.52
CA PRO A 169 15.65 7.46 -7.91
C PRO A 169 15.30 5.99 -7.67
N ASP A 170 15.76 5.05 -8.52
CA ASP A 170 15.36 3.65 -8.43
C ASP A 170 16.13 2.88 -7.35
N GLY A 171 15.42 1.98 -6.69
CA GLY A 171 16.04 1.11 -5.68
C GLY A 171 15.06 0.11 -5.07
N LYS A 172 15.62 -0.97 -4.51
CA LYS A 172 14.89 -2.05 -3.84
C LYS A 172 15.59 -2.46 -2.56
N ALA A 173 14.83 -2.76 -1.51
CA ALA A 173 15.33 -3.37 -0.29
C ALA A 173 14.58 -4.67 0.01
N GLN A 174 15.31 -5.69 0.44
CA GLN A 174 14.75 -6.95 0.92
C GLN A 174 15.33 -7.25 2.30
N VAL A 175 14.47 -7.57 3.26
CA VAL A 175 14.87 -7.86 4.65
C VAL A 175 14.40 -9.25 5.03
N THR A 176 15.33 -10.08 5.47
CA THR A 176 15.08 -11.41 6.03
C THR A 176 15.22 -11.36 7.54
N VAL A 177 14.14 -11.65 8.25
CA VAL A 177 14.08 -11.71 9.71
C VAL A 177 14.07 -13.16 10.17
N GLU A 178 14.85 -13.46 11.19
CA GLU A 178 14.82 -14.75 11.89
C GLU A 178 13.79 -14.70 13.02
N TYR A 179 12.97 -15.75 13.08
CA TYR A 179 11.93 -15.94 14.06
C TYR A 179 12.23 -17.13 14.95
N GLU A 180 11.97 -16.99 16.24
CA GLU A 180 11.97 -18.09 17.19
C GLU A 180 10.62 -18.19 17.87
N ASN A 181 9.94 -19.35 17.75
CA ASN A 181 8.61 -19.58 18.31
C ASN A 181 7.59 -18.50 17.91
N GLY A 182 7.63 -18.03 16.64
CA GLY A 182 6.73 -17.03 16.09
C GLY A 182 7.00 -15.60 16.56
N ARG A 183 8.18 -15.33 17.15
CA ARG A 183 8.63 -13.97 17.51
C ARG A 183 9.90 -13.61 16.73
N PRO A 184 9.98 -12.38 16.19
CA PRO A 184 11.18 -11.92 15.53
C PRO A 184 12.31 -11.78 16.55
N VAL A 185 13.51 -12.28 16.22
CA VAL A 185 14.66 -12.27 17.14
C VAL A 185 15.87 -11.53 16.59
N ARG A 186 16.11 -11.54 15.27
CA ARG A 186 17.21 -10.81 14.62
C ARG A 186 17.00 -10.64 13.12
N VAL A 187 17.70 -9.70 12.53
CA VAL A 187 17.79 -9.55 11.07
C VAL A 187 18.94 -10.44 10.56
N ASN A 188 18.57 -11.42 9.76
CA ASN A 188 19.53 -12.36 9.18
C ASN A 188 20.25 -11.78 7.96
N THR A 189 19.49 -11.15 7.05
CA THR A 189 20.03 -10.66 5.78
C THR A 189 19.31 -9.38 5.34
N VAL A 190 20.07 -8.43 4.82
CA VAL A 190 19.56 -7.26 4.09
C VAL A 190 20.15 -7.25 2.69
N VAL A 191 19.30 -7.20 1.67
CA VAL A 191 19.69 -6.93 0.29
C VAL A 191 19.23 -5.53 -0.06
N LEU A 192 20.12 -4.69 -0.57
CA LEU A 192 19.79 -3.34 -1.03
C LEU A 192 20.41 -3.13 -2.41
N SER A 193 19.55 -2.88 -3.39
CA SER A 193 19.95 -2.44 -4.72
C SER A 193 19.52 -0.99 -4.90
N THR A 194 20.46 -0.13 -5.27
CA THR A 194 20.21 1.30 -5.47
C THR A 194 20.87 1.78 -6.74
N GLN A 195 20.13 2.54 -7.54
CA GLN A 195 20.62 3.22 -8.72
C GLN A 195 21.56 4.36 -8.29
N HIS A 196 22.68 4.53 -9.02
CA HIS A 196 23.72 5.51 -8.69
C HIS A 196 24.35 6.11 -9.94
N ASP A 197 25.06 7.23 -9.77
CA ASP A 197 25.87 7.85 -10.83
C ASP A 197 27.01 6.93 -11.25
N GLU A 198 27.47 7.12 -12.50
CA GLU A 198 28.46 6.23 -13.14
C GLU A 198 29.81 6.24 -12.44
N ASP A 199 30.18 7.37 -11.88
CA ASP A 199 31.44 7.63 -11.18
C ASP A 199 31.39 7.30 -9.67
N ALA A 200 30.29 6.77 -9.16
CA ALA A 200 30.15 6.39 -7.75
C ALA A 200 31.13 5.24 -7.41
N ASP A 201 31.99 5.47 -6.41
CA ASP A 201 32.89 4.44 -5.89
C ASP A 201 32.16 3.34 -5.16
N ALA A 202 32.35 2.09 -5.57
CA ALA A 202 31.60 0.93 -5.07
C ALA A 202 31.81 0.65 -3.57
N ASP A 203 33.03 0.85 -3.05
CA ASP A 203 33.33 0.61 -1.63
C ASP A 203 32.71 1.72 -0.75
N THR A 204 32.74 2.96 -1.23
CA THR A 204 32.07 4.09 -0.59
C THR A 204 30.56 3.89 -0.59
N LEU A 205 29.97 3.52 -1.72
CA LEU A 205 28.54 3.23 -1.84
C LEU A 205 28.15 2.12 -0.86
N ARG A 206 28.88 1.00 -0.83
CA ARG A 206 28.62 -0.11 0.10
C ARG A 206 28.64 0.36 1.55
N ARG A 207 29.68 1.07 1.96
CA ARG A 207 29.81 1.60 3.34
C ARG A 207 28.65 2.55 3.67
N ASP A 208 28.35 3.48 2.78
CA ASP A 208 27.30 4.46 3.00
C ASP A 208 25.89 3.83 3.09
N MET A 209 25.62 2.82 2.26
CA MET A 209 24.34 2.08 2.33
C MET A 209 24.19 1.37 3.67
N ILE A 210 25.24 0.74 4.18
CA ILE A 210 25.18 0.04 5.48
C ILE A 210 25.04 1.05 6.62
N GLU A 211 25.92 2.07 6.68
CA GLU A 211 26.02 2.95 7.86
C GLU A 211 24.96 4.05 7.88
N LYS A 212 24.58 4.62 6.72
CA LYS A 212 23.70 5.79 6.64
C LYS A 212 22.25 5.45 6.26
N VAL A 213 22.03 4.29 5.63
CA VAL A 213 20.71 3.89 5.16
C VAL A 213 20.14 2.71 5.95
N ILE A 214 20.86 1.58 6.05
CA ILE A 214 20.33 0.34 6.64
C ILE A 214 20.32 0.42 8.17
N ARG A 215 21.48 0.63 8.79
CA ARG A 215 21.61 0.62 10.25
C ARG A 215 20.68 1.59 10.99
N PRO A 216 20.45 2.82 10.51
CA PRO A 216 19.50 3.74 11.17
C PRO A 216 18.04 3.28 11.13
N CYS A 217 17.69 2.34 10.24
CA CYS A 217 16.33 1.84 10.07
C CYS A 217 16.00 0.59 10.90
N ILE A 218 17.04 -0.09 11.43
CA ILE A 218 16.90 -1.36 12.13
C ILE A 218 17.34 -1.18 13.59
N PRO A 219 16.54 -1.62 14.58
CA PRO A 219 16.97 -1.60 15.97
C PRO A 219 18.33 -2.29 16.16
N ALA A 220 19.23 -1.66 16.89
CA ALA A 220 20.62 -2.12 17.02
C ALA A 220 20.72 -3.55 17.62
N GLU A 221 19.81 -3.88 18.53
CA GLU A 221 19.69 -5.19 19.17
C GLU A 221 19.29 -6.32 18.20
N MET A 222 18.76 -5.98 17.04
CA MET A 222 18.41 -6.94 15.98
C MET A 222 19.53 -7.17 14.97
N LEU A 223 20.63 -6.44 15.07
CA LEU A 223 21.82 -6.61 14.23
C LEU A 223 22.97 -7.22 15.03
N ASP A 224 23.67 -8.16 14.43
CA ASP A 224 24.83 -8.82 15.04
C ASP A 224 25.96 -9.08 14.02
N GLY A 225 27.01 -9.75 14.45
CA GLY A 225 28.16 -10.05 13.59
C GLY A 225 27.87 -11.05 12.46
N GLU A 226 26.73 -11.75 12.51
CA GLU A 226 26.31 -12.71 11.50
C GLU A 226 25.30 -12.10 10.51
N THR A 227 24.85 -10.87 10.73
CA THR A 227 23.95 -10.17 9.78
C THR A 227 24.65 -9.93 8.45
N ARG A 228 24.06 -10.44 7.37
CA ARG A 228 24.64 -10.35 6.03
C ARG A 228 24.08 -9.14 5.27
N TYR A 229 24.97 -8.43 4.59
CA TYR A 229 24.59 -7.27 3.74
C TYR A 229 25.01 -7.53 2.30
N PHE A 230 24.04 -7.51 1.39
CA PHE A 230 24.25 -7.57 -0.06
C PHE A 230 23.86 -6.22 -0.66
N ILE A 231 24.87 -5.42 -1.00
CA ILE A 231 24.67 -4.09 -1.60
C ILE A 231 25.06 -4.16 -3.06
N ASN A 232 24.13 -3.81 -3.96
CA ASN A 232 24.30 -3.93 -5.41
C ASN A 232 25.04 -5.21 -5.81
N PRO A 233 24.51 -6.41 -5.50
CA PRO A 233 25.24 -7.66 -5.68
C PRO A 233 25.66 -7.95 -7.12
N THR A 234 25.05 -7.28 -8.11
CA THR A 234 25.45 -7.34 -9.52
C THR A 234 26.59 -6.36 -9.87
N GLY A 235 27.02 -5.55 -8.90
CA GLY A 235 28.11 -4.58 -9.01
C GLY A 235 27.60 -3.18 -9.43
N ARG A 236 27.19 -2.99 -10.68
CA ARG A 236 26.82 -1.69 -11.24
C ARG A 236 25.31 -1.58 -11.44
N PHE A 237 24.72 -0.44 -10.99
CA PHE A 237 23.31 -0.12 -11.20
C PHE A 237 23.16 1.36 -11.60
N VAL A 238 23.62 1.72 -12.80
CA VAL A 238 23.56 3.08 -13.36
C VAL A 238 22.29 3.27 -14.18
N LEU A 239 21.94 2.32 -15.04
CA LEU A 239 20.68 2.32 -15.78
C LEU A 239 19.59 1.73 -14.90
N GLY A 240 18.54 2.48 -14.62
CA GLY A 240 17.41 2.08 -13.76
C GLY A 240 16.16 2.85 -14.12
N GLY A 241 15.09 2.66 -13.32
CA GLY A 241 13.79 3.25 -13.57
C GLY A 241 13.18 2.78 -14.89
N PRO A 242 12.24 3.55 -15.49
CA PRO A 242 11.58 3.18 -16.73
C PRO A 242 12.52 3.00 -17.94
N ALA A 243 13.73 3.55 -17.86
CA ALA A 243 14.75 3.34 -18.90
C ALA A 243 15.31 1.91 -18.92
N ALA A 244 15.22 1.18 -17.81
CA ALA A 244 15.73 -0.19 -17.68
C ALA A 244 14.62 -1.25 -17.69
N ASP A 245 13.45 -0.95 -17.11
CA ASP A 245 12.35 -1.89 -16.96
C ASP A 245 11.00 -1.17 -17.03
N THR A 246 10.01 -1.81 -17.65
CA THR A 246 8.68 -1.25 -17.80
C THR A 246 7.91 -1.28 -16.48
N GLY A 247 7.23 -0.17 -16.17
CA GLY A 247 6.30 -0.06 -15.04
C GLY A 247 4.84 -0.14 -15.45
N LEU A 248 4.02 -0.60 -14.52
CA LEU A 248 2.57 -0.62 -14.64
C LEU A 248 1.91 -0.45 -13.27
N THR A 249 0.83 0.32 -13.21
CA THR A 249 0.00 0.47 -12.01
C THR A 249 -0.46 -0.89 -11.48
N GLY A 250 -0.33 -1.11 -10.16
CA GLY A 250 -0.83 -2.31 -9.51
C GLY A 250 0.04 -3.55 -9.63
N ARG A 251 1.33 -3.42 -9.99
CA ARG A 251 2.28 -4.55 -10.04
C ARG A 251 3.12 -4.73 -8.78
N LYS A 252 2.89 -3.95 -7.73
CA LYS A 252 3.59 -4.03 -6.44
C LYS A 252 2.64 -4.26 -5.27
N ILE A 253 1.55 -5.02 -5.50
CA ILE A 253 0.45 -5.22 -4.56
C ILE A 253 0.89 -5.88 -3.23
N ILE A 254 1.94 -6.69 -3.24
CA ILE A 254 2.48 -7.32 -2.03
C ILE A 254 3.34 -6.32 -1.25
N VAL A 255 4.09 -5.45 -1.93
CA VAL A 255 4.80 -4.31 -1.32
C VAL A 255 3.79 -3.31 -0.73
N ASP A 256 2.67 -3.08 -1.41
CA ASP A 256 1.63 -2.15 -0.98
C ASP A 256 0.92 -2.61 0.31
N THR A 257 0.95 -3.89 0.63
CA THR A 257 0.22 -4.50 1.73
C THR A 257 1.14 -5.02 2.84
N TYR A 258 1.33 -6.34 2.94
CA TYR A 258 1.98 -6.96 4.10
C TYR A 258 3.26 -7.71 3.77
N GLY A 259 3.85 -7.50 2.59
CA GLY A 259 5.13 -8.12 2.21
C GLY A 259 5.09 -9.65 2.14
N GLY A 260 3.94 -10.23 1.82
CA GLY A 260 3.74 -11.69 1.75
C GLY A 260 3.42 -12.36 3.10
N TYR A 261 3.32 -11.58 4.20
CA TYR A 261 3.04 -12.11 5.53
C TYR A 261 1.56 -12.50 5.73
N ALA A 262 0.66 -11.90 4.99
CA ALA A 262 -0.77 -12.18 4.94
C ALA A 262 -1.20 -12.56 3.53
N ARG A 263 -2.41 -13.14 3.41
CA ARG A 263 -3.05 -13.41 2.12
C ARG A 263 -3.36 -12.10 1.39
N HIS A 264 -3.54 -12.20 0.08
CA HIS A 264 -3.94 -11.08 -0.79
C HIS A 264 -5.01 -11.52 -1.77
N GLY A 265 -6.01 -10.68 -2.02
CA GLY A 265 -7.12 -10.98 -2.92
C GLY A 265 -6.80 -10.80 -4.42
N GLY A 266 -5.67 -10.16 -4.73
CA GLY A 266 -5.21 -9.89 -6.11
C GLY A 266 -5.55 -8.49 -6.63
N GLY A 267 -6.48 -7.75 -5.99
CA GLY A 267 -6.89 -6.41 -6.41
C GLY A 267 -5.82 -5.35 -6.14
N ALA A 268 -5.45 -4.58 -7.16
CA ALA A 268 -4.60 -3.40 -7.01
C ALA A 268 -5.38 -2.22 -6.40
N PHE A 269 -4.69 -1.32 -5.69
CA PHE A 269 -5.29 -0.16 -5.03
C PHE A 269 -5.18 1.12 -5.85
N SER A 270 -3.96 1.45 -6.29
CA SER A 270 -3.65 2.72 -6.94
C SER A 270 -4.50 2.94 -8.20
N GLY A 271 -4.93 4.18 -8.40
CA GLY A 271 -5.78 4.60 -9.51
C GLY A 271 -7.27 4.31 -9.34
N LYS A 272 -7.68 3.60 -8.28
CA LYS A 272 -9.07 3.23 -8.00
C LYS A 272 -9.70 4.16 -6.96
N ASP A 273 -10.86 4.75 -7.27
CA ASP A 273 -11.67 5.45 -6.27
C ASP A 273 -12.31 4.48 -5.27
N ALA A 274 -12.82 5.01 -4.16
CA ALA A 274 -13.30 4.22 -3.03
C ALA A 274 -14.56 3.37 -3.29
N THR A 275 -15.22 3.51 -4.42
CA THR A 275 -16.35 2.64 -4.81
C THR A 275 -15.87 1.26 -5.25
N LYS A 276 -14.59 1.12 -5.59
CA LYS A 276 -13.93 -0.15 -5.87
C LYS A 276 -13.54 -0.80 -4.55
N VAL A 277 -14.24 -1.88 -4.21
CA VAL A 277 -14.07 -2.61 -2.94
C VAL A 277 -12.68 -3.22 -2.79
N ASP A 278 -11.97 -3.49 -3.88
CA ASP A 278 -10.55 -3.89 -3.85
C ASP A 278 -9.74 -2.98 -2.94
N ARG A 279 -9.98 -1.67 -3.00
CA ARG A 279 -9.30 -0.67 -2.18
C ARG A 279 -10.02 -0.41 -0.87
N SER A 280 -11.28 -0.01 -0.91
CA SER A 280 -12.01 0.44 0.28
C SER A 280 -12.22 -0.68 1.31
N ALA A 281 -12.58 -1.89 0.87
CA ALA A 281 -12.77 -3.01 1.77
C ALA A 281 -11.45 -3.57 2.32
N ALA A 282 -10.34 -3.52 1.55
CA ALA A 282 -9.02 -3.86 2.08
C ALA A 282 -8.59 -2.89 3.18
N TYR A 283 -8.87 -1.59 3.04
CA TYR A 283 -8.59 -0.59 4.06
C TYR A 283 -9.47 -0.80 5.31
N MET A 284 -10.75 -1.12 5.14
CA MET A 284 -11.63 -1.45 6.27
C MET A 284 -11.19 -2.76 6.96
N ALA A 285 -10.85 -3.79 6.20
CA ALA A 285 -10.33 -5.04 6.75
C ALA A 285 -9.04 -4.82 7.56
N ARG A 286 -8.13 -3.93 7.10
CA ARG A 286 -6.96 -3.48 7.89
C ARG A 286 -7.39 -2.79 9.18
N ASN A 287 -8.34 -1.88 9.13
CA ASN A 287 -8.83 -1.17 10.31
C ASN A 287 -9.38 -2.13 11.37
N ILE A 288 -10.18 -3.11 10.94
CA ILE A 288 -10.74 -4.14 11.82
C ILE A 288 -9.64 -5.00 12.45
N ALA A 289 -8.73 -5.56 11.62
CA ALA A 289 -7.63 -6.40 12.10
C ALA A 289 -6.75 -5.64 13.11
N ARG A 290 -6.43 -4.38 12.81
CA ARG A 290 -5.67 -3.49 13.68
C ARG A 290 -6.37 -3.26 15.01
N THR A 291 -7.68 -2.98 15.00
CA THR A 291 -8.47 -2.76 16.21
C THR A 291 -8.49 -4.01 17.11
N ILE A 292 -8.59 -5.21 16.52
CA ILE A 292 -8.56 -6.48 17.24
C ILE A 292 -7.22 -6.68 17.97
N VAL A 293 -6.11 -6.40 17.29
CA VAL A 293 -4.77 -6.53 17.89
C VAL A 293 -4.53 -5.43 18.92
N GLU A 294 -4.93 -4.19 18.65
CA GLU A 294 -4.80 -3.05 19.58
C GLU A 294 -5.63 -3.25 20.87
N ALA A 295 -6.79 -3.90 20.76
CA ALA A 295 -7.59 -4.26 21.91
C ALA A 295 -7.00 -5.40 22.74
N GLY A 296 -6.01 -6.12 22.24
CA GLY A 296 -5.44 -7.31 22.85
C GLY A 296 -6.34 -8.53 22.75
N ALA A 297 -7.32 -8.54 21.84
CA ALA A 297 -8.20 -9.68 21.60
C ALA A 297 -7.47 -10.83 20.86
N ALA A 298 -6.45 -10.50 20.09
CA ALA A 298 -5.50 -11.45 19.53
C ALA A 298 -4.16 -10.76 19.34
N ARG A 299 -3.05 -11.53 19.22
CA ARG A 299 -1.73 -10.99 18.87
C ARG A 299 -1.52 -10.88 17.36
N ARG A 300 -2.32 -11.61 16.61
CA ARG A 300 -2.30 -11.68 15.16
C ARG A 300 -3.71 -11.85 14.66
N CYS A 301 -4.11 -11.12 13.65
CA CYS A 301 -5.44 -11.22 13.07
C CYS A 301 -5.40 -10.95 11.58
N GLU A 302 -6.01 -11.84 10.80
CA GLU A 302 -6.31 -11.68 9.38
C GLU A 302 -7.84 -11.64 9.21
N ILE A 303 -8.32 -10.68 8.44
CA ILE A 303 -9.73 -10.51 8.09
C ILE A 303 -9.87 -10.66 6.58
N GLN A 304 -10.83 -11.47 6.12
CA GLN A 304 -11.26 -11.49 4.73
C GLN A 304 -12.67 -10.92 4.63
N LEU A 305 -12.87 -10.03 3.66
CA LEU A 305 -14.18 -9.56 3.21
C LEU A 305 -14.36 -9.97 1.75
N SER A 306 -15.55 -10.45 1.39
CA SER A 306 -15.85 -10.83 0.00
C SER A 306 -17.13 -10.16 -0.46
N TYR A 307 -17.16 -9.72 -1.72
CA TYR A 307 -18.30 -9.03 -2.33
C TYR A 307 -18.70 -9.67 -3.65
N ALA A 308 -19.96 -9.48 -4.03
CA ALA A 308 -20.48 -9.70 -5.37
C ALA A 308 -20.77 -8.34 -6.03
N ILE A 309 -20.51 -8.21 -7.31
CA ILE A 309 -20.77 -6.95 -8.04
C ILE A 309 -22.25 -6.54 -7.90
N GLY A 310 -22.49 -5.28 -7.60
CA GLY A 310 -23.82 -4.72 -7.45
C GLY A 310 -24.56 -5.10 -6.16
N VAL A 311 -23.93 -5.86 -5.24
CA VAL A 311 -24.48 -6.20 -3.93
C VAL A 311 -23.81 -5.35 -2.86
N ALA A 312 -24.58 -4.74 -1.96
CA ALA A 312 -24.05 -3.83 -0.96
C ALA A 312 -23.39 -4.58 0.22
N ARG A 313 -24.02 -5.65 0.72
CA ARG A 313 -23.47 -6.41 1.84
C ARG A 313 -22.38 -7.39 1.40
N PRO A 314 -21.33 -7.59 2.22
CA PRO A 314 -20.37 -8.64 1.93
C PRO A 314 -21.05 -10.00 1.91
N VAL A 315 -20.69 -10.86 0.95
CA VAL A 315 -21.19 -12.24 0.85
C VAL A 315 -20.53 -13.16 1.89
N SER A 316 -19.36 -12.79 2.41
CA SER A 316 -18.71 -13.49 3.52
C SER A 316 -17.73 -12.59 4.28
N ILE A 317 -17.58 -12.88 5.57
CA ILE A 317 -16.59 -12.34 6.49
C ILE A 317 -15.87 -13.53 7.11
N TYR A 318 -14.53 -13.53 7.06
CA TYR A 318 -13.71 -14.56 7.68
C TYR A 318 -12.69 -13.93 8.62
N VAL A 319 -12.50 -14.56 9.78
CA VAL A 319 -11.57 -14.13 10.82
C VAL A 319 -10.60 -15.28 11.08
N ASP A 320 -9.31 -14.99 11.10
CA ASP A 320 -8.25 -15.95 11.47
C ASP A 320 -7.27 -15.26 12.42
N THR A 321 -7.22 -15.72 13.64
CA THR A 321 -6.33 -15.21 14.68
C THR A 321 -5.04 -16.02 14.82
N ALA A 322 -4.81 -16.99 13.95
CA ALA A 322 -3.69 -17.91 14.00
C ALA A 322 -3.51 -18.57 15.39
N GLY A 323 -4.59 -18.83 16.10
CA GLY A 323 -4.58 -19.41 17.43
C GLY A 323 -4.00 -18.50 18.53
N THR A 324 -3.93 -17.18 18.29
CA THR A 324 -3.40 -16.21 19.27
C THR A 324 -4.48 -15.44 20.01
N ASN A 325 -5.74 -15.79 19.79
CA ASN A 325 -6.92 -15.13 20.34
C ASN A 325 -7.08 -15.33 21.86
N VAL A 326 -7.58 -14.29 22.52
CA VAL A 326 -8.06 -14.31 23.91
C VAL A 326 -9.58 -14.60 23.94
N LEU A 327 -10.31 -14.03 22.97
CA LEU A 327 -11.74 -14.29 22.77
C LEU A 327 -11.94 -15.37 21.71
N PRO A 328 -12.99 -16.20 21.79
CA PRO A 328 -13.38 -17.09 20.71
C PRO A 328 -13.60 -16.32 19.40
N GLU A 329 -13.11 -16.86 18.26
CA GLU A 329 -13.25 -16.20 16.95
C GLU A 329 -14.72 -15.91 16.59
N ALA A 330 -15.64 -16.78 17.02
CA ALA A 330 -17.08 -16.55 16.86
C ALA A 330 -17.60 -15.31 17.62
N GLU A 331 -16.96 -14.90 18.71
CA GLU A 331 -17.32 -13.68 19.43
C GLU A 331 -16.71 -12.44 18.74
N ILE A 332 -15.49 -12.57 18.26
CA ILE A 332 -14.84 -11.53 17.43
C ILE A 332 -15.66 -11.28 16.16
N PHE A 333 -16.09 -12.36 15.48
CA PHE A 333 -16.96 -12.26 14.31
C PHE A 333 -18.26 -11.49 14.60
N ARG A 334 -18.99 -11.85 15.67
CA ARG A 334 -20.21 -11.15 16.07
C ARG A 334 -19.97 -9.70 16.45
N TRP A 335 -18.82 -9.39 17.04
CA TRP A 335 -18.42 -8.02 17.32
C TRP A 335 -18.18 -7.22 16.02
N ILE A 336 -17.55 -7.81 15.01
CA ILE A 336 -17.37 -7.16 13.69
C ILE A 336 -18.73 -6.82 13.08
N GLU A 337 -19.67 -7.78 13.03
CA GLU A 337 -20.98 -7.58 12.39
C GLU A 337 -21.81 -6.45 13.04
N ARG A 338 -21.70 -6.24 14.36
CA ARG A 338 -22.45 -5.16 15.02
C ARG A 338 -21.71 -3.82 15.08
N SER A 339 -20.39 -3.81 14.96
CA SER A 339 -19.58 -2.61 15.14
C SER A 339 -19.24 -1.89 13.83
N TYR A 340 -19.32 -2.57 12.70
CA TYR A 340 -18.90 -2.04 11.40
C TYR A 340 -20.00 -2.13 10.35
N ASP A 341 -20.24 -1.02 9.66
CA ASP A 341 -21.01 -1.02 8.42
C ASP A 341 -20.07 -1.36 7.26
N LEU A 342 -20.16 -2.61 6.79
CA LEU A 342 -19.28 -3.14 5.74
C LEU A 342 -19.84 -2.94 4.33
N ARG A 343 -20.94 -2.20 4.17
CA ARG A 343 -21.42 -1.77 2.85
C ARG A 343 -20.46 -0.75 2.25
N PRO A 344 -20.26 -0.68 0.92
CA PRO A 344 -19.35 0.28 0.30
C PRO A 344 -19.57 1.72 0.76
N ALA A 345 -20.83 2.17 0.84
CA ALA A 345 -21.18 3.50 1.31
C ALA A 345 -20.76 3.72 2.79
N GLY A 346 -21.00 2.74 3.66
CA GLY A 346 -20.60 2.78 5.07
C GLY A 346 -19.07 2.86 5.24
N ILE A 347 -18.33 2.07 4.48
CA ILE A 347 -16.86 2.08 4.48
C ILE A 347 -16.33 3.45 4.03
N ILE A 348 -16.85 3.98 2.91
CA ILE A 348 -16.45 5.28 2.36
C ILE A 348 -16.66 6.38 3.39
N GLN A 349 -17.82 6.37 4.07
CA GLN A 349 -18.16 7.34 5.10
C GLN A 349 -17.26 7.20 6.34
N ALA A 350 -17.12 5.99 6.86
CA ALA A 350 -16.34 5.73 8.09
C ALA A 350 -14.87 6.09 7.94
N LEU A 351 -14.27 5.83 6.76
CA LEU A 351 -12.87 6.09 6.48
C LEU A 351 -12.62 7.42 5.74
N GLY A 352 -13.66 8.19 5.41
CA GLY A 352 -13.52 9.49 4.74
C GLY A 352 -12.88 9.41 3.35
N LEU A 353 -13.15 8.35 2.58
CA LEU A 353 -12.45 8.02 1.35
C LEU A 353 -12.86 8.83 0.10
N ARG A 354 -13.64 9.90 0.27
CA ARG A 354 -13.90 10.90 -0.79
C ARG A 354 -12.90 12.06 -0.75
N ALA A 355 -12.00 12.07 0.23
CA ALA A 355 -10.95 13.08 0.33
C ALA A 355 -9.72 12.69 -0.52
N PRO A 356 -8.93 13.67 -1.01
CA PRO A 356 -7.71 13.42 -1.78
C PRO A 356 -6.56 12.99 -0.86
N VAL A 357 -6.53 11.72 -0.48
CA VAL A 357 -5.57 11.14 0.47
C VAL A 357 -4.69 10.04 -0.14
N PHE A 358 -4.95 9.65 -1.37
CA PHE A 358 -4.41 8.43 -1.98
C PHE A 358 -2.99 8.57 -2.52
N GLY A 359 -2.61 9.71 -3.07
CA GLY A 359 -1.25 9.94 -3.59
C GLY A 359 -0.15 9.65 -2.55
N LYS A 360 -0.43 9.88 -1.26
CA LYS A 360 0.49 9.57 -0.16
C LYS A 360 0.66 8.06 0.09
N THR A 361 -0.25 7.23 -0.38
CA THR A 361 -0.17 5.76 -0.20
C THR A 361 0.60 5.06 -1.31
N ALA A 362 0.77 5.72 -2.46
CA ALA A 362 1.29 5.11 -3.68
C ALA A 362 2.77 4.68 -3.62
N ALA A 363 3.49 5.01 -2.55
CA ALA A 363 4.84 4.51 -2.27
C ALA A 363 5.00 4.20 -0.77
N TYR A 364 5.86 3.22 -0.46
CA TYR A 364 6.21 2.80 0.91
C TYR A 364 5.05 2.16 1.71
N GLY A 365 4.11 1.52 1.02
CA GLY A 365 2.99 0.77 1.59
C GLY A 365 1.76 1.62 1.93
N HIS A 366 0.59 1.00 1.85
CA HIS A 366 -0.69 1.60 2.20
C HIS A 366 -1.02 1.47 3.69
N PHE A 367 -0.36 0.55 4.40
CA PHE A 367 -0.63 0.20 5.79
C PHE A 367 0.57 0.44 6.69
N GLY A 368 0.32 0.57 8.01
CA GLY A 368 1.36 0.86 9.00
C GLY A 368 1.95 2.26 8.89
N ARG A 369 1.22 3.21 8.33
CA ARG A 369 1.69 4.58 8.10
C ARG A 369 1.47 5.45 9.32
N THR A 370 2.56 6.05 9.79
CA THR A 370 2.56 7.01 10.92
C THR A 370 2.83 8.45 10.47
N ASP A 371 3.32 8.62 9.24
CA ASP A 371 3.65 9.91 8.61
C ASP A 371 2.42 10.63 8.02
N ALA A 372 1.27 9.95 7.96
CA ALA A 372 0.01 10.52 7.52
C ALA A 372 -1.14 10.06 8.43
N ALA A 373 -2.14 10.93 8.59
CA ALA A 373 -3.28 10.64 9.46
C ALA A 373 -4.38 9.85 8.72
N PHE A 374 -4.05 8.65 8.24
CA PHE A 374 -5.01 7.78 7.55
C PHE A 374 -6.06 7.22 8.51
N ALA A 375 -7.34 7.29 8.13
CA ALA A 375 -8.45 6.83 8.96
C ALA A 375 -8.42 5.32 9.19
N TRP A 376 -7.96 4.53 8.23
CA TRP A 376 -7.84 3.07 8.39
C TRP A 376 -6.71 2.63 9.33
N GLU A 377 -5.81 3.52 9.70
CA GLU A 377 -4.79 3.29 10.73
C GLU A 377 -5.23 3.80 12.12
N LYS A 378 -6.50 4.15 12.29
CA LYS A 378 -7.07 4.58 13.57
C LYS A 378 -8.28 3.73 13.90
N ALA A 379 -8.26 3.07 15.06
CA ALA A 379 -9.41 2.35 15.57
C ALA A 379 -10.57 3.30 15.86
N ASP A 380 -11.80 2.90 15.57
CA ASP A 380 -12.98 3.60 16.09
C ASP A 380 -12.96 3.54 17.61
N PRO A 381 -13.05 4.66 18.34
CA PRO A 381 -12.93 4.67 19.80
C PRO A 381 -14.00 3.85 20.52
N ALA A 382 -15.23 3.82 20.01
CA ALA A 382 -16.33 3.08 20.63
C ALA A 382 -16.16 1.57 20.43
N ALA A 383 -15.86 1.14 19.20
CA ALA A 383 -15.58 -0.25 18.87
C ALA A 383 -14.35 -0.79 19.64
N LEU A 384 -13.29 0.02 19.75
CA LEU A 384 -12.09 -0.34 20.51
C LEU A 384 -12.41 -0.50 22.02
N ALA A 385 -13.16 0.43 22.60
CA ALA A 385 -13.53 0.38 24.03
C ALA A 385 -14.39 -0.83 24.35
N GLU A 386 -15.38 -1.15 23.50
CA GLU A 386 -16.20 -2.33 23.63
C GLU A 386 -15.37 -3.62 23.60
N LEU A 387 -14.51 -3.76 22.61
CA LEU A 387 -13.67 -4.95 22.47
C LEU A 387 -12.68 -5.11 23.63
N LYS A 388 -12.10 -4.00 24.13
CA LYS A 388 -11.26 -4.02 25.33
C LYS A 388 -12.04 -4.50 26.58
N ALA A 389 -13.30 -4.08 26.73
CA ALA A 389 -14.15 -4.53 27.83
C ALA A 389 -14.44 -6.05 27.73
N MET A 390 -14.72 -6.57 26.53
CA MET A 390 -14.89 -8.01 26.31
C MET A 390 -13.61 -8.79 26.65
N VAL A 391 -12.44 -8.31 26.22
CA VAL A 391 -11.14 -8.93 26.55
C VAL A 391 -10.87 -8.93 28.05
N ALA A 392 -11.21 -7.85 28.75
CA ALA A 392 -11.05 -7.77 30.21
C ALA A 392 -11.97 -8.75 30.96
N ALA A 393 -13.19 -8.98 30.47
CA ALA A 393 -14.13 -9.92 31.04
C ALA A 393 -13.78 -11.41 30.80
N ALA A 394 -12.93 -11.69 29.80
CA ALA A 394 -12.49 -13.04 29.45
C ALA A 394 -11.19 -13.48 30.16
N LYS A 395 -10.49 -12.54 30.80
CA LYS A 395 -9.28 -12.81 31.62
C LYS A 395 -9.62 -13.06 33.07
#